data_4b83536071f7e665b4ba28f2306417d7
#
_entry.id   4b83536071f7e665b4ba28f2306417d7
#
_cell.length_a   1.000
_cell.length_b   1.000
_cell.length_c   1.000
_cell.angle_alpha   90.00
_cell.angle_beta   90.00
_cell.angle_gamma   90.00
#
_symmetry.space_group_name_H-M   'P 1'
#
loop_
_entity.id
_entity.type
_entity.pdbx_description
1 polymer ?
#
loop_
_entity_poly.entity_id
_entity_poly.type
_entity_poly.pdbx_seq_one_letter_code
_entity_poly.pdbx_strand_id
1 'polypeptide(L)'
;MKKVLYIIIPLALIAIVVIKLKSNKEIVKDKVYQYDKEQAINVQVDTIKSELIGAEFAYSGTFEPNKETKLSAEIQGKINDVLVDVGTFVTKGQSLIQVDNSLLKLQLQSAEVQVEGLEADVKRFTVLANADAVQGVQLEKAELGLKSAKVQRATLLEQISKTTIKAPFNGVVTAKLTEEGAFAAPGVPLLQITDISVLKFTVNVSENDLSSFQLNQT
;
A
#
# COMPACT_ATOMS: atom_id res chain seq x y z
N MET A 1 -29.95 -122.41 4.15
CA MET A 1 -30.35 -121.07 3.67
C MET A 1 -29.85 -119.88 4.55
N LYS A 2 -29.77 -120.04 5.89
CA LYS A 2 -29.37 -118.90 6.77
C LYS A 2 -27.85 -118.49 6.65
N LYS A 3 -26.97 -119.33 6.24
CA LYS A 3 -25.48 -118.99 6.13
C LYS A 3 -25.15 -118.16 4.90
N VAL A 4 -25.94 -118.18 3.83
CA VAL A 4 -25.72 -117.39 2.61
C VAL A 4 -26.15 -115.92 2.83
N LEU A 5 -27.15 -115.75 3.69
CA LEU A 5 -27.68 -114.37 3.99
C LEU A 5 -26.63 -113.56 4.75
N TYR A 6 -25.79 -114.23 5.60
CA TYR A 6 -24.74 -113.57 6.35
C TYR A 6 -23.55 -113.06 5.49
N ILE A 7 -23.38 -113.60 4.29
CA ILE A 7 -22.37 -113.12 3.34
C ILE A 7 -22.92 -112.05 2.38
N ILE A 8 -24.19 -112.16 2.00
CA ILE A 8 -24.82 -111.21 1.04
C ILE A 8 -25.01 -109.86 1.66
N ILE A 9 -25.37 -109.76 2.94
CA ILE A 9 -25.67 -108.47 3.60
C ILE A 9 -24.36 -107.61 3.70
N PRO A 10 -23.24 -108.06 4.16
CA PRO A 10 -22.02 -107.27 4.18
C PRO A 10 -21.53 -106.95 2.77
N LEU A 11 -21.69 -107.84 1.78
CA LEU A 11 -21.32 -107.53 0.39
C LEU A 11 -22.15 -106.45 -0.22
N ALA A 12 -23.47 -106.45 0.05
CA ALA A 12 -24.39 -105.37 -0.37
C ALA A 12 -24.07 -104.04 0.30
N LEU A 13 -23.72 -104.06 1.57
CA LEU A 13 -23.26 -102.85 2.31
C LEU A 13 -22.01 -102.24 1.75
N ILE A 14 -21.02 -103.17 1.41
CA ILE A 14 -19.78 -102.66 0.74
C ILE A 14 -20.06 -102.11 -0.62
N ALA A 15 -20.99 -102.71 -1.42
CA ALA A 15 -21.37 -102.13 -2.73
C ALA A 15 -22.06 -100.81 -2.60
N ILE A 16 -22.89 -100.58 -1.60
CA ILE A 16 -23.57 -99.30 -1.36
C ILE A 16 -22.51 -98.21 -0.96
N VAL A 17 -21.53 -98.58 -0.11
CA VAL A 17 -20.43 -97.68 0.29
C VAL A 17 -19.59 -97.30 -0.92
N VAL A 18 -19.24 -98.25 -1.78
CA VAL A 18 -18.46 -97.95 -3.00
C VAL A 18 -19.20 -97.06 -3.97
N ILE A 19 -20.52 -97.29 -4.16
CA ILE A 19 -21.34 -96.41 -5.01
C ILE A 19 -21.41 -95.02 -4.42
N LYS A 20 -21.63 -94.91 -3.09
CA LYS A 20 -21.65 -93.61 -2.41
C LYS A 20 -20.33 -92.86 -2.51
N LEU A 21 -19.22 -93.59 -2.35
CA LEU A 21 -17.89 -92.98 -2.49
C LEU A 21 -17.61 -92.51 -3.93
N LYS A 22 -18.04 -93.26 -4.93
CA LYS A 22 -17.91 -92.93 -6.34
C LYS A 22 -18.75 -91.66 -6.70
N SER A 23 -20.00 -91.64 -6.24
CA SER A 23 -20.91 -90.50 -6.42
C SER A 23 -20.37 -89.26 -5.71
N ASN A 24 -19.88 -89.38 -4.49
CA ASN A 24 -19.28 -88.23 -3.78
C ASN A 24 -18.01 -87.71 -4.45
N LYS A 25 -17.21 -88.59 -5.09
CA LYS A 25 -15.99 -88.25 -5.79
C LYS A 25 -16.29 -87.38 -7.03
N GLU A 26 -17.39 -87.62 -7.71
CA GLU A 26 -17.85 -86.74 -8.81
C GLU A 26 -18.39 -85.40 -8.31
N ILE A 27 -19.20 -85.41 -7.25
CA ILE A 27 -19.74 -84.15 -6.64
C ILE A 27 -18.60 -83.27 -6.08
N VAL A 28 -17.53 -83.88 -5.55
CA VAL A 28 -16.40 -83.13 -5.05
C VAL A 28 -15.55 -82.58 -6.20
N LYS A 29 -15.45 -83.29 -7.33
CA LYS A 29 -14.76 -82.75 -8.52
C LYS A 29 -15.46 -81.52 -9.08
N ASP A 30 -16.79 -81.52 -9.10
CA ASP A 30 -17.57 -80.34 -9.58
C ASP A 30 -17.57 -79.17 -8.57
N LYS A 31 -17.37 -79.49 -7.28
CA LYS A 31 -17.28 -78.47 -6.21
C LYS A 31 -15.90 -77.90 -5.96
N VAL A 32 -14.85 -78.57 -6.46
CA VAL A 32 -13.48 -78.01 -6.37
C VAL A 32 -13.40 -76.84 -7.34
N TYR A 33 -13.19 -75.68 -6.82
CA TYR A 33 -12.97 -74.48 -7.60
C TYR A 33 -11.86 -74.73 -8.62
N GLN A 34 -12.26 -74.97 -9.87
CA GLN A 34 -11.29 -75.03 -10.98
C GLN A 34 -11.00 -73.59 -11.37
N TYR A 35 -9.78 -73.13 -11.09
CA TYR A 35 -9.28 -71.86 -11.60
C TYR A 35 -9.29 -71.96 -13.14
N ASP A 36 -10.31 -71.34 -13.73
CA ASP A 36 -10.39 -71.20 -15.18
C ASP A 36 -9.42 -70.14 -15.63
N LYS A 37 -8.35 -70.55 -16.26
CA LYS A 37 -7.31 -69.64 -16.78
C LYS A 37 -7.79 -68.73 -17.89
N GLU A 38 -8.95 -69.03 -18.49
CA GLU A 38 -9.53 -68.27 -19.56
C GLU A 38 -10.64 -67.31 -19.08
N GLN A 39 -10.98 -67.38 -17.79
CA GLN A 39 -11.96 -66.45 -17.27
C GLN A 39 -11.39 -65.07 -17.19
N ALA A 40 -11.89 -64.17 -18.05
CA ALA A 40 -11.46 -62.80 -18.10
C ALA A 40 -11.78 -62.09 -16.75
N ILE A 41 -10.75 -61.63 -16.08
CA ILE A 41 -10.92 -60.83 -14.88
C ILE A 41 -11.20 -59.39 -15.35
N ASN A 42 -12.33 -58.87 -15.01
CA ASN A 42 -12.65 -57.47 -15.25
C ASN A 42 -11.72 -56.64 -14.38
N VAL A 43 -10.77 -55.95 -15.00
CA VAL A 43 -9.92 -54.98 -14.35
C VAL A 43 -10.35 -53.57 -14.80
N GLN A 44 -10.59 -52.73 -13.82
CA GLN A 44 -10.81 -51.31 -14.09
C GLN A 44 -9.43 -50.67 -14.18
N VAL A 45 -9.11 -50.22 -15.34
CA VAL A 45 -7.88 -49.44 -15.57
C VAL A 45 -8.19 -47.99 -15.64
N ASP A 46 -7.49 -47.16 -14.92
CA ASP A 46 -7.53 -45.73 -15.04
C ASP A 46 -6.21 -45.22 -15.62
N THR A 47 -6.29 -44.23 -16.46
CA THR A 47 -5.09 -43.65 -17.08
C THR A 47 -4.62 -42.51 -16.21
N ILE A 48 -3.47 -42.68 -15.57
CA ILE A 48 -2.83 -41.60 -14.83
C ILE A 48 -2.36 -40.55 -15.84
N LYS A 49 -3.02 -39.42 -15.80
CA LYS A 49 -2.59 -38.23 -16.54
C LYS A 49 -1.73 -37.39 -15.62
N SER A 50 -0.61 -36.93 -16.14
CA SER A 50 0.20 -35.92 -15.43
C SER A 50 -0.53 -34.59 -15.56
N GLU A 51 -1.09 -34.07 -14.48
CA GLU A 51 -1.66 -32.74 -14.37
C GLU A 51 -0.69 -31.88 -13.58
N LEU A 52 -0.49 -30.63 -14.07
CA LEU A 52 0.23 -29.62 -13.29
C LEU A 52 -0.66 -29.21 -12.11
N ILE A 53 -0.30 -29.64 -10.94
CA ILE A 53 -0.93 -29.18 -9.69
C ILE A 53 -0.34 -27.81 -9.41
N GLY A 54 -1.03 -26.76 -9.84
CA GLY A 54 -0.74 -25.41 -9.42
C GLY A 54 -1.31 -25.18 -8.02
N ALA A 55 -0.48 -24.78 -7.10
CA ALA A 55 -0.98 -24.27 -5.82
C ALA A 55 -1.46 -22.84 -6.04
N GLU A 56 -2.77 -22.60 -5.95
CA GLU A 56 -3.32 -21.26 -5.93
C GLU A 56 -3.33 -20.75 -4.49
N PHE A 57 -2.65 -19.66 -4.28
CA PHE A 57 -2.63 -18.96 -2.99
C PHE A 57 -3.45 -17.68 -3.11
N ALA A 58 -4.43 -17.51 -2.24
CA ALA A 58 -5.20 -16.29 -2.13
C ALA A 58 -4.68 -15.45 -0.96
N TYR A 59 -4.20 -14.26 -1.27
CA TYR A 59 -3.75 -13.31 -0.25
C TYR A 59 -4.66 -12.09 -0.27
N SER A 60 -5.06 -11.65 0.92
CA SER A 60 -5.74 -10.37 1.09
C SER A 60 -4.71 -9.28 1.34
N GLY A 61 -4.94 -8.11 0.74
CA GLY A 61 -4.09 -6.95 0.92
C GLY A 61 -4.88 -5.66 0.86
N THR A 62 -4.20 -4.55 1.10
CA THR A 62 -4.78 -3.20 1.06
C THR A 62 -4.10 -2.37 0.00
N PHE A 63 -4.90 -1.52 -0.66
CA PHE A 63 -4.35 -0.50 -1.55
C PHE A 63 -3.93 0.72 -0.74
N GLU A 64 -2.68 1.10 -0.90
CA GLU A 64 -2.11 2.29 -0.30
C GLU A 64 -1.80 3.32 -1.38
N PRO A 65 -2.03 4.61 -1.12
CA PRO A 65 -1.69 5.67 -2.06
C PRO A 65 -0.16 5.80 -2.20
N ASN A 66 0.27 6.35 -3.33
CA ASN A 66 1.69 6.63 -3.56
C ASN A 66 2.26 7.60 -2.52
N LYS A 67 1.51 8.66 -2.21
CA LYS A 67 1.86 9.67 -1.21
C LYS A 67 0.59 10.15 -0.51
N GLU A 68 0.73 10.39 0.78
CA GLU A 68 -0.31 11.00 1.59
C GLU A 68 0.34 11.98 2.55
N THR A 69 -0.24 13.17 2.71
CA THR A 69 0.27 14.15 3.66
C THR A 69 -0.85 14.97 4.28
N LYS A 70 -0.70 15.26 5.55
CA LYS A 70 -1.54 16.22 6.28
C LYS A 70 -0.84 17.56 6.26
N LEU A 71 -1.52 18.58 5.74
CA LEU A 71 -1.02 19.95 5.67
C LEU A 71 -1.42 20.71 6.92
N SER A 72 -0.47 21.41 7.50
CA SER A 72 -0.67 22.35 8.60
C SER A 72 -0.15 23.73 8.21
N ALA A 73 -0.59 24.75 8.94
CA ALA A 73 -0.01 26.09 8.79
C ALA A 73 1.43 26.13 9.33
N GLU A 74 2.27 26.90 8.69
CA GLU A 74 3.61 27.25 9.21
C GLU A 74 3.57 28.48 10.12
N ILE A 75 2.57 29.35 9.91
CA ILE A 75 2.33 30.56 10.68
C ILE A 75 0.93 30.52 11.26
N GLN A 76 0.79 30.94 12.49
CA GLN A 76 -0.51 31.02 13.16
C GLN A 76 -1.31 32.24 12.66
N GLY A 77 -2.62 32.10 12.59
CA GLY A 77 -3.52 33.18 12.23
C GLY A 77 -4.93 32.70 11.90
N LYS A 78 -5.83 33.65 11.69
CA LYS A 78 -7.19 33.34 11.23
C LYS A 78 -7.18 32.91 9.77
N ILE A 79 -7.94 31.88 9.42
CA ILE A 79 -8.14 31.46 8.03
C ILE A 79 -9.14 32.42 7.37
N ASN A 80 -8.69 33.09 6.31
CA ASN A 80 -9.55 33.96 5.51
C ASN A 80 -10.33 33.17 4.48
N ASP A 81 -9.63 32.29 3.74
CA ASP A 81 -10.21 31.55 2.63
C ASP A 81 -9.75 30.10 2.64
N VAL A 82 -10.67 29.18 2.32
CA VAL A 82 -10.38 27.78 2.00
C VAL A 82 -10.82 27.53 0.55
N LEU A 83 -9.86 27.42 -0.36
CA LEU A 83 -10.06 27.44 -1.81
C LEU A 83 -10.40 26.08 -2.41
N VAL A 84 -10.49 25.03 -1.58
CA VAL A 84 -10.68 23.65 -2.01
C VAL A 84 -11.63 22.91 -1.07
N ASP A 85 -12.30 21.88 -1.63
CA ASP A 85 -13.15 20.97 -0.87
C ASP A 85 -12.69 19.52 -1.02
N VAL A 86 -13.23 18.63 -0.19
CA VAL A 86 -12.96 17.18 -0.28
C VAL A 86 -13.36 16.68 -1.67
N GLY A 87 -12.49 15.88 -2.27
CA GLY A 87 -12.65 15.39 -3.64
C GLY A 87 -12.08 16.29 -4.73
N THR A 88 -11.65 17.52 -4.38
CA THR A 88 -11.02 18.44 -5.36
C THR A 88 -9.64 17.92 -5.76
N PHE A 89 -9.38 17.85 -7.08
CA PHE A 89 -8.04 17.60 -7.60
C PHE A 89 -7.21 18.88 -7.55
N VAL A 90 -5.99 18.76 -7.03
CA VAL A 90 -5.06 19.90 -6.86
C VAL A 90 -3.72 19.61 -7.52
N THR A 91 -3.08 20.67 -8.02
CA THR A 91 -1.75 20.59 -8.63
C THR A 91 -0.68 21.12 -7.68
N LYS A 92 0.54 20.61 -7.80
CA LYS A 92 1.68 21.08 -7.00
C LYS A 92 1.84 22.59 -7.09
N GLY A 93 1.94 23.27 -5.93
CA GLY A 93 2.08 24.72 -5.82
C GLY A 93 0.75 25.48 -5.84
N GLN A 94 -0.38 24.82 -6.10
CA GLN A 94 -1.70 25.45 -6.02
C GLN A 94 -2.01 25.92 -4.60
N SER A 95 -2.51 27.14 -4.46
CA SER A 95 -2.97 27.70 -3.18
C SER A 95 -4.24 27.00 -2.72
N LEU A 96 -4.27 26.59 -1.47
CA LEU A 96 -5.35 25.80 -0.87
C LEU A 96 -6.06 26.54 0.25
N ILE A 97 -5.27 27.19 1.11
CA ILE A 97 -5.77 27.98 2.25
C ILE A 97 -4.99 29.28 2.32
N GLN A 98 -5.69 30.35 2.62
CA GLN A 98 -5.12 31.68 2.89
C GLN A 98 -5.33 32.03 4.36
N VAL A 99 -4.24 32.15 5.09
CA VAL A 99 -4.22 32.71 6.45
C VAL A 99 -4.11 34.22 6.36
N ASP A 100 -4.71 34.93 7.29
CA ASP A 100 -4.68 36.40 7.35
C ASP A 100 -3.23 36.91 7.45
N ASN A 101 -2.88 37.79 6.54
CA ASN A 101 -1.55 38.37 6.45
C ASN A 101 -1.60 39.94 6.47
N SER A 102 -2.74 40.50 6.86
CA SER A 102 -2.95 41.95 6.85
C SER A 102 -1.91 42.69 7.68
N LEU A 103 -1.61 42.21 8.88
CA LEU A 103 -0.60 42.81 9.76
C LEU A 103 0.81 42.69 9.14
N LEU A 104 1.13 41.55 8.57
CA LEU A 104 2.44 41.30 7.93
C LEU A 104 2.65 42.22 6.71
N LYS A 105 1.58 42.46 5.94
CA LYS A 105 1.62 43.41 4.81
C LYS A 105 1.87 44.85 5.27
N LEU A 106 1.26 45.31 6.36
CA LEU A 106 1.56 46.61 6.93
C LEU A 106 2.99 46.73 7.44
N GLN A 107 3.50 45.67 8.08
CA GLN A 107 4.90 45.64 8.51
C GLN A 107 5.85 45.66 7.30
N LEU A 108 5.53 44.92 6.23
CA LEU A 108 6.28 44.93 4.98
C LEU A 108 6.34 46.34 4.39
N GLN A 109 5.20 47.01 4.31
CA GLN A 109 5.14 48.38 3.80
C GLN A 109 6.03 49.33 4.62
N SER A 110 6.03 49.21 5.95
CA SER A 110 6.93 49.98 6.81
C SER A 110 8.41 49.71 6.53
N ALA A 111 8.76 48.41 6.37
CA ALA A 111 10.12 48.01 6.04
C ALA A 111 10.56 48.48 4.65
N GLU A 112 9.65 48.53 3.68
CA GLU A 112 9.92 49.05 2.33
C GLU A 112 10.23 50.55 2.37
N VAL A 113 9.46 51.36 3.12
CA VAL A 113 9.76 52.76 3.33
C VAL A 113 11.11 52.99 3.98
N GLN A 114 11.47 52.14 4.96
CA GLN A 114 12.81 52.17 5.61
C GLN A 114 13.94 51.85 4.62
N VAL A 115 13.75 50.84 3.77
CA VAL A 115 14.73 50.48 2.73
C VAL A 115 14.89 51.64 1.75
N GLU A 116 13.80 52.26 1.28
CA GLU A 116 13.85 53.41 0.38
C GLU A 116 14.63 54.58 0.99
N GLY A 117 14.39 54.92 2.26
CA GLY A 117 15.11 55.98 2.97
C GLY A 117 16.59 55.70 3.05
N LEU A 118 16.98 54.48 3.42
CA LEU A 118 18.38 54.09 3.51
C LEU A 118 19.06 53.95 2.14
N GLU A 119 18.34 53.61 1.07
CA GLU A 119 18.88 53.66 -0.30
C GLU A 119 19.20 55.11 -0.73
N ALA A 120 18.33 56.07 -0.38
CA ALA A 120 18.58 57.47 -0.61
C ALA A 120 19.81 57.99 0.18
N ASP A 121 19.95 57.52 1.44
CA ASP A 121 21.14 57.84 2.26
C ASP A 121 22.43 57.28 1.70
N VAL A 122 22.46 55.98 1.32
CA VAL A 122 23.63 55.38 0.67
C VAL A 122 24.01 56.16 -0.59
N LYS A 123 23.04 56.48 -1.45
CA LYS A 123 23.26 57.31 -2.67
C LYS A 123 23.87 58.65 -2.33
N ARG A 124 23.35 59.34 -1.30
CA ARG A 124 23.87 60.62 -0.83
C ARG A 124 25.32 60.50 -0.30
N PHE A 125 25.59 59.55 0.58
CA PHE A 125 26.93 59.30 1.13
C PHE A 125 27.93 58.86 0.07
N THR A 126 27.51 58.08 -0.94
CA THR A 126 28.33 57.72 -2.09
C THR A 126 28.81 58.96 -2.84
N VAL A 127 27.92 59.90 -3.12
CA VAL A 127 28.30 61.18 -3.80
C VAL A 127 29.24 61.99 -2.93
N LEU A 128 28.98 62.11 -1.65
CA LEU A 128 29.82 62.92 -0.72
C LEU A 128 31.17 62.24 -0.48
N ALA A 129 31.25 60.93 -0.41
CA ALA A 129 32.54 60.21 -0.25
C ALA A 129 33.41 60.30 -1.51
N ASN A 130 32.78 60.27 -2.72
CA ASN A 130 33.50 60.49 -3.98
C ASN A 130 34.04 61.93 -4.13
N ALA A 131 33.46 62.87 -3.41
CA ALA A 131 33.92 64.29 -3.35
C ALA A 131 34.87 64.59 -2.16
N ASP A 132 35.37 63.54 -1.46
CA ASP A 132 36.16 63.66 -0.22
C ASP A 132 35.47 64.48 0.89
N ALA A 133 34.13 64.65 0.82
CA ALA A 133 33.38 65.51 1.75
C ALA A 133 32.96 64.75 3.05
N VAL A 134 33.08 63.45 3.09
CA VAL A 134 32.78 62.62 4.26
C VAL A 134 33.77 61.48 4.40
N GLN A 135 33.89 60.99 5.62
CA GLN A 135 34.76 59.82 5.89
C GLN A 135 34.11 58.55 5.30
N GLY A 136 34.90 57.67 4.68
CA GLY A 136 34.41 56.41 4.10
C GLY A 136 33.67 55.52 5.09
N VAL A 137 33.98 55.58 6.38
CA VAL A 137 33.24 54.87 7.46
C VAL A 137 31.77 55.27 7.52
N GLN A 138 31.39 56.49 7.11
CA GLN A 138 29.97 56.92 7.08
C GLN A 138 29.21 56.22 5.95
N LEU A 139 29.83 56.08 4.77
CA LEU A 139 29.25 55.30 3.67
C LEU A 139 29.11 53.87 4.05
N GLU A 140 30.14 53.24 4.63
CA GLU A 140 30.11 51.85 5.08
C GLU A 140 28.97 51.60 6.09
N LYS A 141 28.80 52.53 7.05
CA LYS A 141 27.65 52.43 8.01
C LYS A 141 26.28 52.52 7.32
N ALA A 142 26.17 53.39 6.34
CA ALA A 142 24.89 53.51 5.58
C ALA A 142 24.62 52.28 4.75
N GLU A 143 25.63 51.70 4.12
CA GLU A 143 25.50 50.41 3.38
C GLU A 143 25.14 49.25 4.29
N LEU A 144 25.75 49.14 5.48
CA LEU A 144 25.39 48.13 6.48
C LEU A 144 23.93 48.30 6.96
N GLY A 145 23.52 49.57 7.20
CA GLY A 145 22.12 49.85 7.56
C GLY A 145 21.13 49.43 6.49
N LEU A 146 21.43 49.75 5.22
CA LEU A 146 20.62 49.34 4.08
C LEU A 146 20.54 47.82 3.94
N LYS A 147 21.68 47.12 4.09
CA LYS A 147 21.74 45.67 4.04
C LYS A 147 20.88 45.04 5.13
N SER A 148 20.94 45.55 6.37
CA SER A 148 20.08 45.11 7.47
C SER A 148 18.61 45.28 7.18
N ALA A 149 18.20 46.45 6.68
CA ALA A 149 16.79 46.72 6.32
C ALA A 149 16.29 45.80 5.18
N LYS A 150 17.15 45.53 4.17
CA LYS A 150 16.82 44.58 3.10
C LYS A 150 16.60 43.18 3.63
N VAL A 151 17.39 42.71 4.61
CA VAL A 151 17.19 41.43 5.27
C VAL A 151 15.85 41.40 6.01
N GLN A 152 15.53 42.46 6.75
CA GLN A 152 14.25 42.59 7.45
C GLN A 152 13.04 42.50 6.48
N ARG A 153 13.10 43.24 5.35
CA ARG A 153 12.10 43.14 4.28
C ARG A 153 11.99 41.73 3.74
N ALA A 154 13.09 41.04 3.45
CA ALA A 154 13.09 39.68 2.94
C ALA A 154 12.46 38.70 3.93
N THR A 155 12.70 38.84 5.23
CA THR A 155 12.08 38.04 6.29
C THR A 155 10.57 38.20 6.31
N LEU A 156 10.06 39.43 6.16
CA LEU A 156 8.61 39.67 6.11
C LEU A 156 7.95 39.09 4.85
N LEU A 157 8.62 39.17 3.69
CA LEU A 157 8.16 38.53 2.46
C LEU A 157 8.07 37.02 2.61
N GLU A 158 9.06 36.39 3.26
CA GLU A 158 9.04 34.96 3.54
C GLU A 158 7.88 34.58 4.48
N GLN A 159 7.66 35.35 5.55
CA GLN A 159 6.53 35.14 6.46
C GLN A 159 5.20 35.27 5.74
N ILE A 160 5.03 36.26 4.85
CA ILE A 160 3.82 36.43 4.03
C ILE A 160 3.66 35.22 3.09
N SER A 161 4.72 34.73 2.49
CA SER A 161 4.64 33.55 1.61
C SER A 161 4.11 32.31 2.35
N LYS A 162 4.45 32.15 3.63
CA LYS A 162 4.02 31.06 4.51
C LYS A 162 2.59 31.19 5.00
N THR A 163 1.94 32.33 4.81
CA THR A 163 0.50 32.48 5.10
C THR A 163 -0.38 31.79 4.06
N THR A 164 0.16 31.45 2.90
CA THR A 164 -0.55 30.71 1.86
C THR A 164 -0.12 29.27 1.88
N ILE A 165 -1.01 28.38 2.28
CA ILE A 165 -0.76 26.93 2.30
C ILE A 165 -0.96 26.39 0.90
N LYS A 166 0.08 25.73 0.34
CA LYS A 166 0.09 25.22 -1.03
C LYS A 166 0.21 23.70 -1.07
N ALA A 167 -0.28 23.11 -2.16
CA ALA A 167 -0.15 21.67 -2.40
C ALA A 167 1.32 21.30 -2.65
N PRO A 168 1.88 20.32 -1.93
CA PRO A 168 3.28 19.88 -2.10
C PRO A 168 3.48 18.97 -3.32
N PHE A 169 2.42 18.32 -3.79
CA PHE A 169 2.37 17.45 -4.96
C PHE A 169 0.97 17.44 -5.57
N ASN A 170 0.83 16.84 -6.76
CA ASN A 170 -0.47 16.66 -7.41
C ASN A 170 -1.25 15.54 -6.70
N GLY A 171 -2.52 15.75 -6.43
CA GLY A 171 -3.35 14.77 -5.75
C GLY A 171 -4.78 15.21 -5.57
N VAL A 172 -5.51 14.50 -4.72
CA VAL A 172 -6.89 14.79 -4.36
C VAL A 172 -6.96 15.14 -2.88
N VAL A 173 -7.77 16.14 -2.53
CA VAL A 173 -8.07 16.47 -1.13
C VAL A 173 -8.96 15.37 -0.55
N THR A 174 -8.43 14.61 0.41
CA THR A 174 -9.14 13.48 1.03
C THR A 174 -9.79 13.82 2.35
N ALA A 175 -9.31 14.87 3.03
CA ALA A 175 -9.97 15.40 4.22
C ALA A 175 -9.80 16.92 4.31
N LYS A 176 -10.85 17.61 4.76
CA LYS A 176 -10.87 19.01 5.14
C LYS A 176 -11.18 19.09 6.63
N LEU A 177 -10.21 19.54 7.41
CA LEU A 177 -10.26 19.54 8.88
C LEU A 177 -10.43 20.95 9.44
N THR A 178 -10.61 21.94 8.57
CA THR A 178 -10.76 23.34 8.92
C THR A 178 -11.76 24.03 8.00
N GLU A 179 -12.26 25.16 8.44
CA GLU A 179 -13.18 26.02 7.70
C GLU A 179 -12.71 27.47 7.73
N GLU A 180 -13.30 28.29 6.86
CA GLU A 180 -13.10 29.75 6.88
C GLU A 180 -13.48 30.33 8.23
N GLY A 181 -12.69 31.25 8.73
CA GLY A 181 -12.86 31.85 10.05
C GLY A 181 -12.23 31.10 11.20
N ALA A 182 -11.82 29.85 10.99
CA ALA A 182 -11.09 29.07 11.99
C ALA A 182 -9.68 29.64 12.25
N PHE A 183 -9.03 29.20 13.32
CA PHE A 183 -7.67 29.62 13.68
C PHE A 183 -6.69 28.52 13.30
N ALA A 184 -5.76 28.85 12.41
CA ALA A 184 -4.65 27.96 12.02
C ALA A 184 -3.47 28.11 12.98
N ALA A 185 -2.86 26.98 13.34
CA ALA A 185 -1.66 26.94 14.16
C ALA A 185 -0.65 25.88 13.63
N PRO A 186 0.66 26.11 13.85
CA PRO A 186 1.67 25.12 13.48
C PRO A 186 1.42 23.76 14.12
N GLY A 187 1.54 22.69 13.31
CA GLY A 187 1.34 21.32 13.78
C GLY A 187 -0.12 20.84 13.84
N VAL A 188 -1.10 21.74 13.68
CA VAL A 188 -2.51 21.35 13.59
C VAL A 188 -2.85 21.05 12.13
N PRO A 189 -3.30 19.81 11.80
CA PRO A 189 -3.65 19.48 10.41
C PRO A 189 -4.91 20.22 9.96
N LEU A 190 -4.86 20.80 8.78
CA LEU A 190 -5.93 21.59 8.17
C LEU A 190 -6.56 20.86 6.98
N LEU A 191 -5.74 20.23 6.15
CA LEU A 191 -6.14 19.47 4.98
C LEU A 191 -5.33 18.18 4.89
N GLN A 192 -5.86 17.17 4.20
CA GLN A 192 -5.13 15.96 3.81
C GLN A 192 -5.17 15.83 2.29
N ILE A 193 -4.01 15.62 1.68
CA ILE A 193 -3.87 15.40 0.24
C ILE A 193 -3.28 14.02 0.02
N THR A 194 -3.85 13.31 -0.94
CA THR A 194 -3.48 11.95 -1.29
C THR A 194 -3.23 11.86 -2.79
N ASP A 195 -2.07 11.34 -3.17
CA ASP A 195 -1.71 11.02 -4.55
C ASP A 195 -2.14 9.58 -4.86
N ILE A 196 -3.23 9.46 -5.63
CA ILE A 196 -3.81 8.19 -6.08
C ILE A 196 -3.43 7.84 -7.52
N SER A 197 -2.47 8.55 -8.12
CA SER A 197 -2.01 8.28 -9.49
C SER A 197 -1.41 6.90 -9.67
N VAL A 198 -0.79 6.38 -8.62
CA VAL A 198 -0.27 5.02 -8.50
C VAL A 198 -0.70 4.47 -7.15
N LEU A 199 -1.34 3.31 -7.17
CA LEU A 199 -1.70 2.59 -5.95
C LEU A 199 -0.70 1.46 -5.72
N LYS A 200 -0.25 1.32 -4.50
CA LYS A 200 0.57 0.18 -4.03
C LYS A 200 -0.35 -0.83 -3.38
N PHE A 201 -0.28 -2.06 -3.82
CA PHE A 201 -1.00 -3.15 -3.17
C PHE A 201 -0.06 -3.81 -2.16
N THR A 202 -0.35 -3.64 -0.88
CA THR A 202 0.44 -4.20 0.22
C THR A 202 -0.23 -5.48 0.71
N VAL A 203 0.53 -6.57 0.70
CA VAL A 203 0.09 -7.89 1.14
C VAL A 203 0.97 -8.35 2.28
N ASN A 204 0.38 -8.83 3.35
CA ASN A 204 1.11 -9.49 4.42
C ASN A 204 1.20 -10.99 4.12
N VAL A 205 2.42 -11.47 3.93
CA VAL A 205 2.70 -12.88 3.62
C VAL A 205 3.31 -13.54 4.85
N SER A 206 2.92 -14.78 5.14
CA SER A 206 3.54 -15.54 6.23
C SER A 206 4.99 -15.93 5.88
N GLU A 207 5.84 -16.09 6.88
CA GLU A 207 7.24 -16.48 6.68
C GLU A 207 7.37 -17.81 5.91
N ASN A 208 6.43 -18.73 6.11
CA ASN A 208 6.41 -20.03 5.43
C ASN A 208 6.17 -19.89 3.92
N ASP A 209 5.40 -18.89 3.51
CA ASP A 209 5.03 -18.67 2.11
C ASP A 209 6.01 -17.75 1.38
N LEU A 210 6.92 -17.10 2.11
CA LEU A 210 7.85 -16.12 1.56
C LEU A 210 8.76 -16.72 0.45
N SER A 211 9.09 -18.00 0.55
CA SER A 211 9.89 -18.70 -0.46
C SER A 211 9.20 -18.81 -1.83
N SER A 212 7.88 -18.65 -1.88
CA SER A 212 7.07 -18.71 -3.10
C SER A 212 7.04 -17.37 -3.86
N PHE A 213 7.53 -16.27 -3.25
CA PHE A 213 7.55 -14.94 -3.84
C PHE A 213 8.92 -14.59 -4.41
N GLN A 214 8.93 -14.04 -5.60
CA GLN A 214 10.14 -13.55 -6.26
C GLN A 214 9.97 -12.09 -6.64
N LEU A 215 11.07 -11.33 -6.63
CA LEU A 215 11.08 -9.95 -7.10
C LEU A 215 10.70 -9.91 -8.59
N ASN A 216 9.76 -9.02 -8.94
CA ASN A 216 9.23 -8.84 -10.31
C ASN A 216 8.43 -10.05 -10.84
N GLN A 217 7.85 -10.85 -9.97
CA GLN A 217 6.88 -11.86 -10.36
C GLN A 217 5.58 -11.16 -10.82
N THR A 218 5.07 -11.56 -12.00
CA THR A 218 3.80 -11.08 -12.57
C THR A 218 2.72 -12.15 -12.47
#